data_3cef9da43c14186b310378dd41ae28e3
#
_entry.id   3cef9da43c14186b310378dd41ae28e3
#
_cell.length_a   1.000
_cell.length_b   1.000
_cell.length_c   1.000
_cell.angle_alpha   90.00
_cell.angle_beta   90.00
_cell.angle_gamma   90.00
#
_symmetry.space_group_name_H-M   'P 1'
#
loop_
_entity.id
_entity.type
_entity.pdbx_description
1 polymer ?
#
loop_
_entity_poly.entity_id
_entity_poly.type
_entity_poly.pdbx_seq_one_letter_code
_entity_poly.pdbx_strand_id
1 'polypeptide(L)'
;QISIKNNENNFYKQRVAFLEDSLGTDYFVQDIGNFEIINSIRGFYNDKEILDVCAAPGGKSILLSTYGFKVEALDKSQSQINKFKQNIKRLNIDMKITKKDFLNSKINSKYNSILLDAPCSAVGTFRRNPDVISKIDKKKLKTNQDIQFKMVDKSLNLLNNGGVLVYIVCSFHSFETMGVIDKILQKHKNVTIEDIQSEKMIKKENGYFINPYSFKEYGGSDIFFVTVLRKQQ
;
A
#
# COMPACT_ATOMS: atom_id res chain seq x y z
N GLN A 1 -13.38 -6.73 -7.70
CA GLN A 1 -13.46 -5.60 -6.75
C GLN A 1 -14.24 -6.05 -5.51
N ILE A 2 -13.76 -5.69 -4.33
CA ILE A 2 -14.41 -6.00 -3.06
C ILE A 2 -14.98 -4.70 -2.51
N SER A 3 -16.20 -4.74 -2.03
CA SER A 3 -16.81 -3.67 -1.24
C SER A 3 -16.78 -4.03 0.24
N ILE A 4 -16.44 -3.07 1.09
CA ILE A 4 -16.42 -3.23 2.55
C ILE A 4 -17.62 -2.47 3.09
N LYS A 5 -18.49 -3.16 3.83
CA LYS A 5 -19.62 -2.55 4.55
C LYS A 5 -19.16 -2.10 5.93
N ASN A 6 -19.47 -0.87 6.31
CA ASN A 6 -19.28 -0.39 7.68
C ASN A 6 -20.07 -1.27 8.66
N ASN A 7 -19.43 -1.75 9.73
CA ASN A 7 -19.98 -2.50 10.86
C ASN A 7 -20.20 -4.01 10.72
N GLU A 8 -19.95 -4.63 9.58
CA GLU A 8 -19.89 -6.09 9.49
C GLU A 8 -18.73 -6.48 8.57
N ASN A 9 -17.90 -7.45 8.97
CA ASN A 9 -16.81 -8.01 8.15
C ASN A 9 -17.33 -8.84 6.96
N ASN A 10 -18.43 -8.43 6.35
CA ASN A 10 -19.06 -9.09 5.23
C ASN A 10 -18.51 -8.53 3.92
N PHE A 11 -17.72 -9.34 3.23
CA PHE A 11 -17.17 -9.05 1.92
C PHE A 11 -18.13 -9.48 0.84
N TYR A 12 -18.64 -8.53 0.05
CA TYR A 12 -19.51 -8.84 -1.09
C TYR A 12 -18.70 -8.92 -2.39
N LYS A 13 -18.88 -10.03 -3.09
CA LYS A 13 -18.30 -10.33 -4.38
C LYS A 13 -19.20 -9.79 -5.49
N GLN A 14 -18.93 -8.59 -6.02
CA GLN A 14 -19.67 -8.11 -7.19
C GLN A 14 -18.75 -7.52 -8.26
N ARG A 15 -19.07 -7.76 -9.53
CA ARG A 15 -18.48 -7.00 -10.64
C ARG A 15 -19.02 -5.59 -10.60
N VAL A 16 -18.20 -4.63 -10.21
CA VAL A 16 -18.58 -3.23 -10.06
C VAL A 16 -18.32 -2.50 -11.38
N ALA A 17 -19.11 -2.75 -12.41
CA ALA A 17 -19.07 -1.97 -13.64
C ALA A 17 -20.06 -0.80 -13.66
N PHE A 18 -21.06 -0.77 -12.75
CA PHE A 18 -22.19 0.17 -12.82
C PHE A 18 -22.65 0.68 -11.44
N LEU A 19 -21.75 0.71 -10.41
CA LEU A 19 -22.19 0.97 -9.04
C LEU A 19 -21.76 2.31 -8.45
N GLU A 20 -21.03 3.17 -9.18
CA GLU A 20 -20.55 4.43 -8.60
C GLU A 20 -21.67 5.35 -8.14
N ASP A 21 -22.80 5.36 -8.84
CA ASP A 21 -23.98 6.18 -8.48
C ASP A 21 -24.96 5.49 -7.51
N SER A 22 -24.84 4.18 -7.31
CA SER A 22 -25.74 3.38 -6.47
C SER A 22 -25.11 2.89 -5.17
N LEU A 23 -23.79 3.02 -5.01
CA LEU A 23 -23.10 2.72 -3.76
C LEU A 23 -23.44 3.80 -2.73
N GLY A 24 -24.34 3.46 -1.82
CA GLY A 24 -24.65 4.28 -0.66
C GLY A 24 -23.43 4.55 0.22
N THR A 25 -23.65 5.10 1.39
CA THR A 25 -22.61 5.49 2.36
C THR A 25 -21.76 4.35 2.91
N ASP A 26 -22.13 3.09 2.63
CA ASP A 26 -21.64 1.93 3.40
C ASP A 26 -20.52 1.13 2.71
N TYR A 27 -20.13 1.49 1.49
CA TYR A 27 -19.21 0.67 0.70
C TYR A 27 -17.98 1.44 0.22
N PHE A 28 -16.83 0.77 0.24
CA PHE A 28 -15.61 1.20 -0.41
C PHE A 28 -15.13 0.15 -1.40
N VAL A 29 -14.92 0.56 -2.66
CA VAL A 29 -14.48 -0.34 -3.73
C VAL A 29 -12.98 -0.31 -3.87
N GLN A 30 -12.34 -1.49 -3.84
CA GLN A 30 -10.91 -1.61 -4.08
C GLN A 30 -10.57 -2.93 -4.78
N ASP A 31 -9.35 -3.03 -5.29
CA ASP A 31 -8.83 -4.28 -5.84
C ASP A 31 -8.66 -5.33 -4.74
N ILE A 32 -9.00 -6.58 -5.05
CA ILE A 32 -8.92 -7.69 -4.09
C ILE A 32 -7.49 -7.96 -3.61
N GLY A 33 -6.48 -7.64 -4.44
CA GLY A 33 -5.09 -7.75 -4.06
C GLY A 33 -4.71 -6.79 -2.92
N ASN A 34 -5.27 -5.56 -2.90
CA ASN A 34 -5.09 -4.64 -1.78
C ASN A 34 -5.65 -5.21 -0.47
N PHE A 35 -6.83 -5.83 -0.55
CA PHE A 35 -7.44 -6.49 0.61
C PHE A 35 -6.55 -7.62 1.13
N GLU A 36 -6.09 -8.50 0.24
CA GLU A 36 -5.21 -9.62 0.60
C GLU A 36 -3.92 -9.16 1.24
N ILE A 37 -3.28 -8.12 0.69
CA ILE A 37 -2.07 -7.54 1.27
C ILE A 37 -2.33 -7.11 2.71
N ILE A 38 -3.31 -6.22 2.94
CA ILE A 38 -3.57 -5.68 4.27
C ILE A 38 -3.93 -6.80 5.26
N ASN A 39 -4.74 -7.78 4.83
CA ASN A 39 -5.09 -8.91 5.67
C ASN A 39 -3.86 -9.74 6.08
N SER A 40 -2.92 -9.96 5.16
CA SER A 40 -1.71 -10.76 5.40
C SER A 40 -0.65 -10.02 6.22
N ILE A 41 -0.59 -8.67 6.14
CA ILE A 41 0.48 -7.90 6.79
C ILE A 41 0.07 -7.26 8.12
N ARG A 42 -1.23 -7.12 8.41
CA ARG A 42 -1.71 -6.40 9.60
C ARG A 42 -1.20 -6.98 10.92
N GLY A 43 -0.87 -8.27 10.96
CA GLY A 43 -0.32 -8.95 12.14
C GLY A 43 1.13 -8.59 12.45
N PHE A 44 1.86 -7.96 11.53
CA PHE A 44 3.25 -7.53 11.77
C PHE A 44 3.35 -6.19 12.49
N TYR A 45 2.28 -5.38 12.50
CA TYR A 45 2.28 -4.11 13.19
C TYR A 45 2.27 -4.30 14.70
N ASN A 46 3.22 -3.64 15.38
CA ASN A 46 3.47 -3.83 16.81
C ASN A 46 2.43 -3.14 17.71
N ASP A 47 1.78 -2.10 17.17
CA ASP A 47 0.78 -1.30 17.88
C ASP A 47 -0.39 -0.95 16.96
N LYS A 48 -1.33 -0.17 17.48
CA LYS A 48 -2.51 0.25 16.74
C LYS A 48 -2.31 1.57 15.98
N GLU A 49 -1.16 2.22 16.10
CA GLU A 49 -0.86 3.47 15.42
C GLU A 49 0.03 3.24 14.20
N ILE A 50 -0.40 3.69 13.03
CA ILE A 50 0.29 3.49 11.76
C ILE A 50 0.45 4.83 11.05
N LEU A 51 1.66 5.14 10.59
CA LEU A 51 1.88 6.20 9.59
C LEU A 51 1.68 5.62 8.20
N ASP A 52 0.68 6.08 7.46
CA ASP A 52 0.48 5.74 6.04
C ASP A 52 1.03 6.86 5.16
N VAL A 53 2.10 6.57 4.47
CA VAL A 53 2.78 7.49 3.54
C VAL A 53 2.27 7.26 2.12
N CYS A 54 1.87 8.32 1.43
CA CYS A 54 1.18 8.25 0.12
C CYS A 54 -0.22 7.61 0.23
N ALA A 55 -0.96 7.98 1.28
CA ALA A 55 -2.19 7.33 1.69
C ALA A 55 -3.38 7.50 0.73
N ALA A 56 -3.41 8.60 -0.03
CA ALA A 56 -4.58 8.90 -0.87
C ALA A 56 -4.63 8.03 -2.15
N PRO A 57 -5.83 7.62 -2.57
CA PRO A 57 -7.18 8.08 -2.17
C PRO A 57 -7.79 7.39 -0.95
N GLY A 58 -7.05 6.54 -0.20
CA GLY A 58 -7.47 6.06 1.11
C GLY A 58 -7.73 4.56 1.23
N GLY A 59 -7.62 3.78 0.15
CA GLY A 59 -8.02 2.36 0.17
C GLY A 59 -7.39 1.53 1.29
N LYS A 60 -6.08 1.63 1.47
CA LYS A 60 -5.34 0.89 2.49
C LYS A 60 -5.56 1.47 3.90
N SER A 61 -5.53 2.81 4.03
CA SER A 61 -5.83 3.51 5.30
C SER A 61 -7.22 3.17 5.83
N ILE A 62 -8.24 3.24 4.96
CA ILE A 62 -9.63 2.92 5.29
C ILE A 62 -9.74 1.46 5.75
N LEU A 63 -9.13 0.54 5.00
CA LEU A 63 -9.15 -0.87 5.37
C LEU A 63 -8.45 -1.13 6.71
N LEU A 64 -7.30 -0.51 6.96
CA LEU A 64 -6.61 -0.60 8.27
C LEU A 64 -7.50 -0.06 9.41
N SER A 65 -8.22 1.04 9.18
CA SER A 65 -9.12 1.57 10.20
C SER A 65 -10.26 0.61 10.56
N THR A 66 -10.76 -0.18 9.60
CA THR A 66 -11.80 -1.21 9.89
C THR A 66 -11.25 -2.36 10.76
N TYR A 67 -9.94 -2.57 10.79
CA TYR A 67 -9.27 -3.49 11.72
C TYR A 67 -8.89 -2.84 13.05
N GLY A 68 -9.36 -1.62 13.31
CA GLY A 68 -9.13 -0.91 14.57
C GLY A 68 -7.76 -0.25 14.68
N PHE A 69 -7.06 -0.03 13.55
CA PHE A 69 -5.84 0.77 13.54
C PHE A 69 -6.17 2.26 13.46
N LYS A 70 -5.41 3.06 14.19
CA LYS A 70 -5.40 4.51 14.11
C LYS A 70 -4.35 4.94 13.09
N VAL A 71 -4.80 5.49 11.96
CA VAL A 71 -3.92 5.83 10.84
C VAL A 71 -3.67 7.33 10.79
N GLU A 72 -2.39 7.72 10.86
CA GLU A 72 -1.92 9.04 10.47
C GLU A 72 -1.60 9.03 8.98
N ALA A 73 -2.44 9.66 8.16
CA ALA A 73 -2.33 9.64 6.71
C ALA A 73 -1.60 10.87 6.17
N LEU A 74 -0.63 10.67 5.28
CA LEU A 74 0.07 11.72 4.56
C LEU A 74 -0.07 11.53 3.06
N ASP A 75 -0.23 12.62 2.32
CA ASP A 75 -0.10 12.64 0.86
C ASP A 75 0.33 14.02 0.37
N LYS A 76 1.00 14.10 -0.79
CA LYS A 76 1.40 15.37 -1.40
C LYS A 76 0.37 15.93 -2.39
N SER A 77 -0.47 15.07 -2.95
CA SER A 77 -1.41 15.42 -4.02
C SER A 77 -2.72 15.97 -3.49
N GLN A 78 -2.95 17.26 -3.69
CA GLN A 78 -4.20 17.90 -3.23
C GLN A 78 -5.45 17.24 -3.85
N SER A 79 -5.41 16.86 -5.12
CA SER A 79 -6.53 16.20 -5.80
C SER A 79 -6.84 14.84 -5.18
N GLN A 80 -5.82 14.04 -4.85
CA GLN A 80 -6.00 12.75 -4.20
C GLN A 80 -6.46 12.90 -2.75
N ILE A 81 -5.93 13.89 -2.03
CA ILE A 81 -6.40 14.23 -0.66
C ILE A 81 -7.89 14.60 -0.66
N ASN A 82 -8.35 15.34 -1.67
CA ASN A 82 -9.77 15.66 -1.78
C ASN A 82 -10.63 14.39 -1.93
N LYS A 83 -10.19 13.43 -2.75
CA LYS A 83 -10.85 12.12 -2.87
C LYS A 83 -10.83 11.35 -1.56
N PHE A 84 -9.69 11.34 -0.86
CA PHE A 84 -9.58 10.73 0.46
C PHE A 84 -10.62 11.30 1.43
N LYS A 85 -10.68 12.65 1.53
CA LYS A 85 -11.64 13.33 2.41
C LYS A 85 -13.09 13.04 2.03
N GLN A 86 -13.42 12.97 0.75
CA GLN A 86 -14.75 12.56 0.29
C GLN A 86 -15.07 11.13 0.72
N ASN A 87 -14.12 10.20 0.58
CA ASN A 87 -14.30 8.80 0.97
C ASN A 87 -14.53 8.65 2.48
N ILE A 88 -13.68 9.23 3.33
CA ILE A 88 -13.85 9.11 4.79
C ILE A 88 -15.14 9.78 5.27
N LYS A 89 -15.51 10.94 4.68
CA LYS A 89 -16.78 11.60 4.99
C LYS A 89 -17.97 10.72 4.62
N ARG A 90 -17.97 10.17 3.40
CA ARG A 90 -19.04 9.28 2.92
C ARG A 90 -19.19 8.02 3.77
N LEU A 91 -18.07 7.45 4.24
CA LEU A 91 -18.03 6.24 5.04
C LEU A 91 -18.17 6.49 6.55
N ASN A 92 -18.33 7.77 6.95
CA ASN A 92 -18.37 8.18 8.35
C ASN A 92 -17.17 7.66 9.18
N ILE A 93 -15.97 7.78 8.62
CA ILE A 93 -14.72 7.35 9.26
C ILE A 93 -14.00 8.57 9.84
N ASP A 94 -13.71 8.54 11.15
CA ASP A 94 -12.88 9.57 11.79
C ASP A 94 -11.39 9.30 11.49
N MET A 95 -10.88 9.97 10.48
CA MET A 95 -9.48 9.90 10.06
C MET A 95 -9.02 11.24 9.51
N LYS A 96 -7.76 11.57 9.78
CA LYS A 96 -7.15 12.80 9.28
C LYS A 96 -6.10 12.51 8.23
N ILE A 97 -6.08 13.32 7.17
CA ILE A 97 -5.00 13.31 6.18
C ILE A 97 -4.34 14.68 6.13
N THR A 98 -3.03 14.68 6.18
CA THR A 98 -2.21 15.89 6.11
C THR A 98 -1.56 16.00 4.73
N LYS A 99 -1.68 17.19 4.10
CA LYS A 99 -0.93 17.50 2.89
C LYS A 99 0.53 17.68 3.22
N LYS A 100 1.37 16.73 2.82
CA LYS A 100 2.80 16.76 3.11
C LYS A 100 3.59 16.02 2.04
N ASP A 101 4.63 16.66 1.51
CA ASP A 101 5.60 15.96 0.69
C ASP A 101 6.55 15.20 1.64
N PHE A 102 6.41 13.88 1.67
CA PHE A 102 7.14 13.04 2.60
C PHE A 102 8.66 13.19 2.47
N LEU A 103 9.18 13.27 1.26
CA LEU A 103 10.64 13.39 1.06
C LEU A 103 11.18 14.76 1.48
N ASN A 104 10.45 15.84 1.18
CA ASN A 104 10.92 17.21 1.39
C ASN A 104 10.53 17.81 2.73
N SER A 105 9.67 17.14 3.50
CA SER A 105 9.21 17.63 4.79
C SER A 105 10.02 17.08 5.95
N LYS A 106 10.24 17.88 6.97
CA LYS A 106 10.78 17.41 8.26
C LYS A 106 9.68 16.69 9.05
N ILE A 107 10.00 15.48 9.51
CA ILE A 107 9.16 14.68 10.42
C ILE A 107 10.05 14.35 11.62
N ASN A 108 9.65 14.83 12.80
CA ASN A 108 10.43 14.69 14.03
C ASN A 108 9.98 13.46 14.84
N SER A 109 8.77 12.97 14.60
CA SER A 109 8.21 11.81 15.30
C SER A 109 8.89 10.52 14.85
N LYS A 110 8.94 9.55 15.77
CA LYS A 110 9.30 8.16 15.48
C LYS A 110 8.04 7.31 15.51
N TYR A 111 8.06 6.21 14.77
CA TYR A 111 6.92 5.31 14.59
C TYR A 111 7.34 3.85 14.84
N ASN A 112 6.40 3.04 15.30
CA ASN A 112 6.60 1.59 15.38
C ASN A 112 6.08 0.88 14.11
N SER A 113 5.19 1.55 13.38
CA SER A 113 4.51 0.96 12.22
C SER A 113 4.37 2.00 11.11
N ILE A 114 4.91 1.70 9.94
CA ILE A 114 4.81 2.56 8.75
C ILE A 114 4.29 1.71 7.58
N LEU A 115 3.30 2.23 6.86
CA LEU A 115 2.86 1.75 5.56
C LEU A 115 3.35 2.72 4.48
N LEU A 116 4.01 2.21 3.47
CA LEU A 116 4.45 2.97 2.31
C LEU A 116 3.92 2.32 1.03
N ASP A 117 2.77 2.79 0.56
CA ASP A 117 2.25 2.49 -0.78
C ASP A 117 2.90 3.47 -1.77
N ALA A 118 4.09 3.10 -2.25
CA ALA A 118 4.96 4.04 -2.94
C ALA A 118 4.48 4.38 -4.36
N PRO A 119 4.67 5.64 -4.81
CA PRO A 119 4.41 6.00 -6.18
C PRO A 119 5.27 5.17 -7.13
N CYS A 120 4.66 4.59 -8.17
CA CYS A 120 5.30 3.68 -9.10
C CYS A 120 4.77 3.85 -10.53
N SER A 121 5.26 3.03 -11.45
CA SER A 121 4.77 3.01 -12.84
C SER A 121 3.34 2.50 -13.00
N ALA A 122 2.80 1.84 -11.98
CA ALA A 122 1.49 1.18 -11.97
C ALA A 122 1.32 0.07 -13.03
N VAL A 123 2.42 -0.51 -13.54
CA VAL A 123 2.35 -1.56 -14.59
C VAL A 123 1.61 -2.81 -14.11
N GLY A 124 1.53 -3.06 -12.80
CA GLY A 124 0.74 -4.15 -12.23
C GLY A 124 -0.77 -4.01 -12.42
N THR A 125 -1.24 -2.81 -12.80
CA THR A 125 -2.67 -2.55 -13.03
C THR A 125 -3.11 -2.77 -14.48
N PHE A 126 -2.24 -3.34 -15.34
CA PHE A 126 -2.46 -3.47 -16.79
C PHE A 126 -3.76 -4.22 -17.13
N ARG A 127 -4.23 -5.10 -16.27
CA ARG A 127 -5.50 -5.82 -16.42
C ARG A 127 -6.70 -4.88 -16.60
N ARG A 128 -6.71 -3.76 -15.88
CA ARG A 128 -7.78 -2.73 -15.93
C ARG A 128 -7.34 -1.45 -16.62
N ASN A 129 -6.04 -1.23 -16.75
CA ASN A 129 -5.42 -0.07 -17.40
C ASN A 129 -4.37 -0.55 -18.41
N PRO A 130 -4.76 -1.15 -19.57
CA PRO A 130 -3.81 -1.77 -20.49
C PRO A 130 -2.80 -0.78 -21.10
N ASP A 131 -3.15 0.50 -21.17
CA ASP A 131 -2.30 1.57 -21.68
C ASP A 131 -1.06 1.87 -20.81
N VAL A 132 -1.00 1.37 -19.55
CA VAL A 132 0.18 1.58 -18.72
C VAL A 132 1.43 0.92 -19.31
N ILE A 133 1.26 -0.20 -20.04
CA ILE A 133 2.37 -0.93 -20.64
C ILE A 133 3.07 -0.09 -21.71
N SER A 134 2.30 0.62 -22.55
CA SER A 134 2.86 1.49 -23.60
C SER A 134 3.59 2.72 -23.05
N LYS A 135 3.36 3.06 -21.78
CA LYS A 135 3.96 4.21 -21.10
C LYS A 135 5.22 3.84 -20.29
N ILE A 136 5.65 2.57 -20.37
CA ILE A 136 6.88 2.12 -19.71
C ILE A 136 8.08 2.74 -20.43
N ASP A 137 8.87 3.48 -19.66
CA ASP A 137 10.16 4.02 -20.08
C ASP A 137 11.23 3.69 -19.04
N LYS A 138 12.35 3.13 -19.49
CA LYS A 138 13.47 2.73 -18.62
C LYS A 138 14.00 3.88 -17.77
N LYS A 139 14.05 5.10 -18.31
CA LYS A 139 14.47 6.30 -17.58
C LYS A 139 13.49 6.61 -16.45
N LYS A 140 12.18 6.54 -16.72
CA LYS A 140 11.13 6.74 -15.73
C LYS A 140 11.18 5.67 -14.63
N LEU A 141 11.37 4.40 -14.99
CA LEU A 141 11.51 3.31 -14.02
C LEU A 141 12.70 3.53 -13.09
N LYS A 142 13.84 3.98 -13.62
CA LYS A 142 15.02 4.30 -12.81
C LYS A 142 14.76 5.50 -11.88
N THR A 143 14.08 6.53 -12.37
CA THR A 143 13.67 7.68 -11.54
C THR A 143 12.74 7.25 -10.41
N ASN A 144 11.76 6.39 -10.70
CA ASN A 144 10.87 5.83 -9.68
C ASN A 144 11.65 5.01 -8.64
N GLN A 145 12.59 4.16 -9.07
CA GLN A 145 13.45 3.40 -8.17
C GLN A 145 14.19 4.33 -7.19
N ASP A 146 14.77 5.42 -7.68
CA ASP A 146 15.52 6.35 -6.85
C ASP A 146 14.61 7.09 -5.84
N ILE A 147 13.39 7.44 -6.26
CA ILE A 147 12.38 8.03 -5.37
C ILE A 147 11.95 7.02 -4.31
N GLN A 148 11.61 5.81 -4.70
CA GLN A 148 11.18 4.73 -3.82
C GLN A 148 12.27 4.36 -2.82
N PHE A 149 13.52 4.23 -3.28
CA PHE A 149 14.67 4.02 -2.39
C PHE A 149 14.76 5.11 -1.31
N LYS A 150 14.69 6.40 -1.70
CA LYS A 150 14.72 7.52 -0.74
C LYS A 150 13.55 7.48 0.24
N MET A 151 12.37 7.07 -0.22
CA MET A 151 11.17 6.97 0.64
C MET A 151 11.32 5.82 1.65
N VAL A 152 11.77 4.64 1.21
CA VAL A 152 12.05 3.49 2.10
C VAL A 152 13.14 3.84 3.11
N ASP A 153 14.25 4.43 2.65
CA ASP A 153 15.37 4.89 3.49
C ASP A 153 14.89 5.86 4.58
N LYS A 154 14.12 6.86 4.20
CA LYS A 154 13.54 7.83 5.14
C LYS A 154 12.58 7.16 6.13
N SER A 155 11.74 6.25 5.66
CA SER A 155 10.80 5.51 6.51
C SER A 155 11.53 4.68 7.57
N LEU A 156 12.58 3.95 7.18
CA LEU A 156 13.42 3.18 8.11
C LEU A 156 14.10 4.06 9.15
N ASN A 157 14.53 5.27 8.75
CA ASN A 157 15.10 6.23 9.68
C ASN A 157 14.08 6.82 10.67
N LEU A 158 12.79 6.83 10.32
CA LEU A 158 11.69 7.23 11.20
C LEU A 158 11.21 6.10 12.12
N LEU A 159 11.56 4.84 11.85
CA LEU A 159 11.20 3.74 12.73
C LEU A 159 11.99 3.74 14.04
N ASN A 160 11.30 3.39 15.11
CA ASN A 160 11.93 2.92 16.35
C ASN A 160 12.62 1.56 16.08
N ASN A 161 13.51 1.15 16.99
CA ASN A 161 14.04 -0.21 16.99
C ASN A 161 12.90 -1.22 17.21
N GLY A 162 12.92 -2.33 16.49
CA GLY A 162 11.83 -3.30 16.47
C GLY A 162 10.64 -2.89 15.57
N GLY A 163 10.63 -1.65 15.08
CA GLY A 163 9.54 -1.14 14.25
C GLY A 163 9.48 -1.77 12.86
N VAL A 164 8.33 -1.67 12.21
CA VAL A 164 8.00 -2.34 10.95
C VAL A 164 7.65 -1.33 9.86
N LEU A 165 8.25 -1.50 8.68
CA LEU A 165 7.87 -0.84 7.45
C LEU A 165 7.27 -1.86 6.48
N VAL A 166 6.06 -1.61 6.03
CA VAL A 166 5.48 -2.33 4.88
C VAL A 166 5.65 -1.49 3.64
N TYR A 167 6.40 -2.00 2.67
CA TYR A 167 6.58 -1.38 1.35
C TYR A 167 5.72 -2.09 0.31
N ILE A 168 4.94 -1.32 -0.44
CA ILE A 168 4.02 -1.82 -1.47
C ILE A 168 4.19 -0.99 -2.74
N VAL A 169 4.13 -1.65 -3.90
CA VAL A 169 3.97 -1.02 -5.21
C VAL A 169 3.04 -1.85 -6.11
N CYS A 170 2.21 -1.20 -6.90
CA CYS A 170 1.43 -1.85 -7.95
C CYS A 170 2.28 -2.00 -9.24
N SER A 171 3.38 -2.73 -9.12
CA SER A 171 4.34 -2.98 -10.20
C SER A 171 4.93 -4.38 -10.08
N PHE A 172 5.29 -4.96 -11.21
CA PHE A 172 6.07 -6.21 -11.26
C PHE A 172 7.50 -5.98 -11.80
N HIS A 173 7.85 -4.74 -12.14
CA HIS A 173 9.14 -4.43 -12.72
C HIS A 173 10.25 -4.45 -11.65
N SER A 174 11.36 -5.17 -11.92
CA SER A 174 12.45 -5.37 -10.95
C SER A 174 13.03 -4.07 -10.38
N PHE A 175 13.11 -2.98 -11.17
CA PHE A 175 13.56 -1.68 -10.68
C PHE A 175 12.72 -1.16 -9.50
N GLU A 176 11.40 -1.35 -9.54
CA GLU A 176 10.46 -0.82 -8.54
C GLU A 176 10.15 -1.82 -7.41
N THR A 177 10.64 -3.04 -7.51
CA THR A 177 10.38 -4.15 -6.58
C THR A 177 11.68 -4.58 -5.89
N MET A 178 12.18 -5.76 -6.20
CA MET A 178 13.40 -6.33 -5.58
C MET A 178 14.61 -5.38 -5.67
N GLY A 179 14.79 -4.69 -6.80
CA GLY A 179 15.92 -3.78 -6.96
C GLY A 179 15.91 -2.54 -6.03
N VAL A 180 14.76 -2.15 -5.46
CA VAL A 180 14.71 -1.17 -4.36
C VAL A 180 15.17 -1.82 -3.08
N ILE A 181 14.66 -3.02 -2.78
CA ILE A 181 14.95 -3.73 -1.53
C ILE A 181 16.41 -4.16 -1.45
N ASP A 182 17.01 -4.63 -2.55
CA ASP A 182 18.43 -4.96 -2.64
C ASP A 182 19.31 -3.79 -2.20
N LYS A 183 19.03 -2.59 -2.74
CA LYS A 183 19.75 -1.36 -2.36
C LYS A 183 19.56 -1.01 -0.88
N ILE A 184 18.37 -1.22 -0.35
CA ILE A 184 18.05 -0.97 1.07
C ILE A 184 18.84 -1.93 1.97
N LEU A 185 18.83 -3.23 1.69
CA LEU A 185 19.55 -4.23 2.48
C LEU A 185 21.08 -4.07 2.40
N GLN A 186 21.58 -3.54 1.28
CA GLN A 186 22.99 -3.16 1.17
C GLN A 186 23.35 -1.99 2.10
N LYS A 187 22.45 -1.01 2.24
CA LYS A 187 22.66 0.19 3.06
C LYS A 187 22.38 -0.04 4.55
N HIS A 188 21.28 -0.73 4.86
CA HIS A 188 20.78 -0.95 6.23
C HIS A 188 21.04 -2.39 6.68
N LYS A 189 22.16 -2.62 7.38
CA LYS A 189 22.54 -3.97 7.84
C LYS A 189 21.70 -4.46 9.03
N ASN A 190 21.01 -3.54 9.70
CA ASN A 190 20.12 -3.82 10.83
C ASN A 190 18.64 -3.93 10.40
N VAL A 191 18.37 -4.25 9.13
CA VAL A 191 17.01 -4.47 8.62
C VAL A 191 16.87 -5.90 8.13
N THR A 192 15.81 -6.57 8.54
CA THR A 192 15.45 -7.93 8.09
C THR A 192 14.12 -7.92 7.36
N ILE A 193 13.91 -8.92 6.51
CA ILE A 193 12.63 -9.16 5.84
C ILE A 193 11.83 -10.17 6.67
N GLU A 194 10.58 -9.84 6.96
CA GLU A 194 9.64 -10.73 7.61
C GLU A 194 8.97 -11.68 6.60
N ASP A 195 8.63 -12.88 7.05
CA ASP A 195 8.04 -13.89 6.20
C ASP A 195 6.50 -13.81 6.21
N ILE A 196 5.91 -13.40 5.09
CA ILE A 196 4.45 -13.28 4.95
C ILE A 196 3.86 -14.66 4.67
N GLN A 197 2.90 -15.06 5.48
CA GLN A 197 2.17 -16.31 5.29
C GLN A 197 0.88 -16.05 4.50
N SER A 198 0.88 -16.39 3.22
CA SER A 198 -0.31 -16.34 2.36
C SER A 198 -0.15 -17.27 1.16
N GLU A 199 -1.13 -18.14 0.95
CA GLU A 199 -1.23 -19.02 -0.23
C GLU A 199 -1.56 -18.23 -1.53
N LYS A 200 -1.96 -16.98 -1.39
CA LYS A 200 -2.33 -16.10 -2.52
C LYS A 200 -1.19 -15.22 -3.00
N MET A 201 -0.02 -15.38 -2.39
CA MET A 201 1.19 -14.65 -2.74
C MET A 201 2.28 -15.59 -3.24
N ILE A 202 3.08 -15.11 -4.17
CA ILE A 202 4.26 -15.80 -4.69
C ILE A 202 5.48 -15.20 -4.01
N LYS A 203 6.18 -16.00 -3.20
CA LYS A 203 7.43 -15.59 -2.54
C LYS A 203 8.53 -15.41 -3.58
N LYS A 204 9.29 -14.36 -3.45
CA LYS A 204 10.55 -14.07 -4.14
C LYS A 204 11.62 -13.75 -3.10
N GLU A 205 12.86 -13.59 -3.56
CA GLU A 205 14.04 -13.40 -2.68
C GLU A 205 13.81 -12.30 -1.62
N ASN A 206 13.30 -11.14 -2.02
CA ASN A 206 13.19 -9.95 -1.15
C ASN A 206 11.74 -9.45 -0.97
N GLY A 207 10.76 -10.31 -1.15
CA GLY A 207 9.36 -9.96 -0.96
C GLY A 207 8.39 -10.90 -1.67
N TYR A 208 7.17 -10.43 -1.87
CA TYR A 208 6.07 -11.25 -2.34
C TYR A 208 5.31 -10.53 -3.44
N PHE A 209 4.83 -11.29 -4.42
CA PHE A 209 3.87 -10.80 -5.41
C PHE A 209 2.49 -11.37 -5.14
N ILE A 210 1.47 -10.54 -5.24
CA ILE A 210 0.10 -11.03 -5.33
C ILE A 210 -0.02 -11.89 -6.59
N ASN A 211 -0.54 -13.11 -6.43
CA ASN A 211 -0.83 -14.00 -7.55
C ASN A 211 -2.23 -13.68 -8.10
N PRO A 212 -2.36 -13.01 -9.25
CA PRO A 212 -3.68 -12.63 -9.80
C PRO A 212 -4.55 -13.85 -10.08
N TYR A 213 -3.96 -15.00 -10.39
CA TYR A 213 -4.66 -16.22 -10.68
C TYR A 213 -5.36 -16.82 -9.46
N SER A 214 -4.86 -16.54 -8.24
CA SER A 214 -5.53 -16.93 -6.98
C SER A 214 -6.90 -16.29 -6.80
N PHE A 215 -7.22 -15.29 -7.62
CA PHE A 215 -8.49 -14.57 -7.59
C PHE A 215 -9.30 -14.72 -8.89
N LYS A 216 -9.05 -15.78 -9.67
CA LYS A 216 -9.70 -16.02 -10.97
C LYS A 216 -11.23 -16.00 -10.92
N GLU A 217 -11.81 -16.49 -9.83
CA GLU A 217 -13.26 -16.50 -9.58
C GLU A 217 -13.86 -15.08 -9.48
N TYR A 218 -13.02 -14.09 -9.16
CA TYR A 218 -13.39 -12.68 -9.04
C TYR A 218 -12.93 -11.83 -10.23
N GLY A 219 -12.41 -12.48 -11.29
CA GLY A 219 -11.85 -11.81 -12.45
C GLY A 219 -10.41 -11.37 -12.27
N GLY A 220 -9.67 -11.98 -11.34
CA GLY A 220 -8.28 -11.69 -11.04
C GLY A 220 -8.07 -10.47 -10.14
N SER A 221 -6.83 -10.15 -9.87
CA SER A 221 -6.38 -8.95 -9.15
C SER A 221 -5.37 -8.15 -9.96
N ASP A 222 -5.06 -6.95 -9.53
CA ASP A 222 -3.84 -6.27 -9.97
C ASP A 222 -2.61 -7.01 -9.40
N ILE A 223 -1.45 -6.82 -10.02
CA ILE A 223 -0.20 -7.35 -9.51
C ILE A 223 0.42 -6.31 -8.58
N PHE A 224 0.62 -6.71 -7.34
CA PHE A 224 1.34 -5.93 -6.35
C PHE A 224 2.59 -6.67 -5.93
N PHE A 225 3.63 -5.91 -5.63
CA PHE A 225 4.76 -6.38 -4.85
C PHE A 225 4.62 -5.83 -3.43
N VAL A 226 4.91 -6.66 -2.44
CA VAL A 226 4.91 -6.29 -1.03
C VAL A 226 6.11 -6.91 -0.32
N THR A 227 6.72 -6.15 0.58
CA THR A 227 7.71 -6.65 1.53
C THR A 227 7.51 -6.00 2.88
N VAL A 228 7.79 -6.75 3.93
CA VAL A 228 7.72 -6.30 5.32
C VAL A 228 9.15 -6.25 5.85
N LEU A 229 9.60 -5.06 6.20
CA LEU A 229 10.94 -4.78 6.69
C LEU A 229 10.88 -4.48 8.19
N ARG A 230 11.65 -5.22 9.00
CA ARG A 230 11.79 -4.95 10.44
C ARG A 230 13.15 -4.34 10.72
N LYS A 231 13.14 -3.22 11.44
CA LYS A 231 14.38 -2.60 11.94
C LYS A 231 14.79 -3.29 13.23
N GLN A 232 15.95 -3.91 13.21
CA GLN A 232 16.55 -4.54 14.39
C GLN A 232 17.11 -3.49 15.36
N GLN A 233 17.51 -3.95 16.55
CA GLN A 233 18.13 -3.10 17.56
C GLN A 233 19.51 -2.59 17.12
#